data_ba28effbbc215bdeea9fa7370825308e
#
_entry.id   ba28effbbc215bdeea9fa7370825308e
#
_cell.length_a   1.000
_cell.length_b   1.000
_cell.length_c   1.000
_cell.angle_alpha   90.00
_cell.angle_beta   90.00
_cell.angle_gamma   90.00
#
_symmetry.space_group_name_H-M   'P 1'
#
loop_
_entity.id
_entity.type
_entity.pdbx_description
1 polymer ?
#
loop_
_entity_poly.entity_id
_entity_poly.type
_entity_poly.pdbx_seq_one_letter_code
_entity_poly.pdbx_strand_id
1 'polypeptide(L)'
;MSEVPRVALLGADLILSSRLRSALAARGVALVAAPKDDRLPDVSLVFVDLNSDTEARLEAIGRLRLRHGGAMIVGFCDHADRDLRRRAMAAGASQVVANRRLPDAALRLAAVDGTVR
;
A
#
# COMPACT_ATOMS: atom_id res chain seq x y z
N MET A 1 13.46 -19.95 12.56
CA MET A 1 12.27 -19.21 13.03
C MET A 1 11.77 -18.31 11.89
N SER A 2 10.56 -18.54 11.45
CA SER A 2 10.01 -17.74 10.34
C SER A 2 9.48 -16.41 10.86
N GLU A 3 9.84 -15.35 10.18
CA GLU A 3 9.29 -14.03 10.48
C GLU A 3 7.84 -13.97 10.07
N VAL A 4 7.05 -13.19 10.81
CA VAL A 4 5.67 -12.90 10.41
C VAL A 4 5.70 -12.09 9.12
N PRO A 5 4.98 -12.51 8.07
CA PRO A 5 4.90 -11.72 6.85
C PRO A 5 4.33 -10.33 7.13
N ARG A 6 4.87 -9.32 6.45
CA ARG A 6 4.49 -7.93 6.66
C ARG A 6 4.16 -7.25 5.35
N VAL A 7 3.18 -6.33 5.41
CA VAL A 7 2.94 -5.35 4.36
C VAL A 7 3.03 -3.96 4.96
N ALA A 8 3.29 -2.96 4.16
CA ALA A 8 3.43 -1.58 4.62
C ALA A 8 2.26 -0.73 4.16
N LEU A 9 1.92 0.27 4.96
CA LEU A 9 0.92 1.27 4.64
C LEU A 9 1.50 2.66 4.87
N LEU A 10 1.56 3.46 3.83
CA LEU A 10 1.95 4.85 3.91
C LEU A 10 0.71 5.72 3.98
N GLY A 11 0.54 6.44 5.08
CA GLY A 11 -0.61 7.29 5.32
C GLY A 11 -1.48 6.77 6.46
N ALA A 12 -2.45 7.55 6.82
CA ALA A 12 -3.16 7.25 8.04
C ALA A 12 -4.60 7.74 8.10
N ASP A 13 -5.48 7.05 7.42
CA ASP A 13 -6.86 7.04 7.86
C ASP A 13 -6.97 5.94 8.91
N LEU A 14 -7.33 6.30 10.14
CA LEU A 14 -7.36 5.35 11.25
C LEU A 14 -8.38 4.23 11.05
N ILE A 15 -9.53 4.55 10.49
CA ILE A 15 -10.59 3.57 10.24
C ILE A 15 -10.15 2.58 9.17
N LEU A 16 -9.65 3.09 8.05
CA LEU A 16 -9.23 2.27 6.93
C LEU A 16 -8.02 1.41 7.29
N SER A 17 -7.03 1.99 8.00
CA SER A 17 -5.86 1.24 8.43
C SER A 17 -6.23 0.15 9.42
N SER A 18 -7.19 0.40 10.31
CA SER A 18 -7.67 -0.59 11.27
C SER A 18 -8.37 -1.76 10.55
N ARG A 19 -9.21 -1.47 9.57
CA ARG A 19 -9.87 -2.51 8.77
C ARG A 19 -8.86 -3.35 8.00
N LEU A 20 -7.89 -2.69 7.39
CA LEU A 20 -6.85 -3.38 6.64
C LEU A 20 -6.00 -4.26 7.56
N ARG A 21 -5.62 -3.73 8.72
CA ARG A 21 -4.85 -4.47 9.72
C ARG A 21 -5.59 -5.74 10.17
N SER A 22 -6.89 -5.62 10.45
CA SER A 22 -7.69 -6.76 10.89
C SER A 22 -7.82 -7.81 9.80
N ALA A 23 -8.07 -7.40 8.57
CA ALA A 23 -8.19 -8.33 7.44
C ALA A 23 -6.91 -9.10 7.20
N LEU A 24 -5.77 -8.43 7.26
CA LEU A 24 -4.46 -9.05 7.07
C LEU A 24 -4.07 -9.94 8.25
N ALA A 25 -4.37 -9.50 9.48
CA ALA A 25 -4.08 -10.29 10.68
C ALA A 25 -4.83 -11.63 10.67
N ALA A 26 -6.05 -11.67 10.14
CA ALA A 26 -6.82 -12.90 9.98
C ALA A 26 -6.10 -13.92 9.07
N ARG A 27 -5.16 -13.46 8.25
CA ARG A 27 -4.35 -14.30 7.36
C ARG A 27 -2.90 -14.42 7.85
N GLY A 28 -2.61 -14.01 9.07
CA GLY A 28 -1.28 -14.09 9.64
C GLY A 28 -0.29 -13.04 9.11
N VAL A 29 -0.79 -11.95 8.55
CA VAL A 29 0.05 -10.89 7.98
C VAL A 29 -0.03 -9.64 8.86
N ALA A 30 1.11 -9.08 9.21
CA ALA A 30 1.20 -7.85 9.99
C ALA A 30 1.20 -6.63 9.08
N LEU A 31 0.49 -5.58 9.48
CA LEU A 31 0.51 -4.29 8.79
C LEU A 31 1.42 -3.33 9.55
N VAL A 32 2.39 -2.76 8.85
CA VAL A 32 3.25 -1.70 9.40
C VAL A 32 2.86 -0.39 8.74
N ALA A 33 2.26 0.50 9.51
CA ALA A 33 1.82 1.80 9.02
C ALA A 33 2.77 2.90 9.46
N ALA A 34 3.02 3.86 8.60
CA ALA A 34 3.84 5.02 8.91
C ALA A 34 3.34 6.26 8.17
N PRO A 35 3.55 7.46 8.73
CA PRO A 35 3.14 8.70 8.06
C PRO A 35 4.10 9.11 6.94
N LYS A 36 5.33 8.59 6.94
CA LYS A 36 6.36 8.92 5.95
C LYS A 36 7.02 7.65 5.43
N ASP A 37 7.41 7.69 4.17
CA ASP A 37 8.00 6.53 3.49
C ASP A 37 9.36 6.09 4.09
N ASP A 38 10.12 7.00 4.68
CA ASP A 38 11.40 6.67 5.30
C ASP A 38 11.27 5.83 6.57
N ARG A 39 10.05 5.73 7.11
CA ARG A 39 9.75 4.91 8.30
C ARG A 39 9.20 3.53 7.94
N LEU A 40 9.00 3.25 6.66
CA LEU A 40 8.47 1.96 6.23
C LEU A 40 9.57 0.91 6.15
N PRO A 41 9.28 -0.33 6.55
CA PRO A 41 10.24 -1.42 6.39
C PRO A 41 10.38 -1.83 4.93
N ASP A 42 11.42 -2.59 4.64
CA ASP A 42 11.61 -3.21 3.34
C ASP A 42 10.63 -4.39 3.21
N VAL A 43 9.63 -4.22 2.38
CA VAL A 43 8.60 -5.23 2.16
C VAL A 43 8.27 -5.31 0.67
N SER A 44 7.65 -6.40 0.26
CA SER A 44 7.30 -6.63 -1.14
C SER A 44 5.97 -6.02 -1.55
N LEU A 45 5.16 -5.57 -0.59
CA LEU A 45 3.84 -5.00 -0.87
C LEU A 45 3.63 -3.77 0.00
N VAL A 46 3.37 -2.63 -0.65
CA VAL A 46 3.18 -1.34 0.02
C VAL A 46 1.88 -0.72 -0.48
N PHE A 47 1.04 -0.28 0.46
CA PHE A 47 -0.16 0.49 0.17
C PHE A 47 0.10 1.97 0.47
N VAL A 48 -0.35 2.84 -0.42
CA VAL A 48 -0.12 4.29 -0.31
C VAL A 48 -1.46 5.02 -0.37
N ASP A 49 -1.76 5.76 0.70
CA ASP A 49 -2.97 6.55 0.80
C ASP A 49 -2.86 7.81 -0.08
N LEU A 50 -3.69 7.89 -1.12
CA LEU A 50 -3.74 9.04 -2.02
C LEU A 50 -4.94 9.95 -1.73
N ASN A 51 -5.67 9.71 -0.64
CA ASN A 51 -6.84 10.52 -0.28
C ASN A 51 -6.49 11.90 0.27
N SER A 52 -5.32 12.04 0.86
CA SER A 52 -4.83 13.31 1.40
C SER A 52 -3.34 13.43 1.13
N ASP A 53 -2.82 14.67 1.13
CA ASP A 53 -1.42 14.95 0.85
C ASP A 53 -0.97 14.31 -0.48
N THR A 54 -1.83 14.38 -1.48
CA THR A 54 -1.68 13.63 -2.73
C THR A 54 -0.32 13.87 -3.39
N GLU A 55 0.11 15.12 -3.50
CA GLU A 55 1.41 15.43 -4.12
C GLU A 55 2.57 14.80 -3.36
N ALA A 56 2.57 14.92 -2.04
CA ALA A 56 3.62 14.33 -1.21
C ALA A 56 3.62 12.80 -1.32
N ARG A 57 2.44 12.19 -1.43
CA ARG A 57 2.31 10.74 -1.56
C ARG A 57 2.75 10.24 -2.93
N LEU A 58 2.49 11.00 -4.00
CA LEU A 58 3.01 10.68 -5.33
C LEU A 58 4.54 10.73 -5.34
N GLU A 59 5.12 11.73 -4.70
CA GLU A 59 6.58 11.82 -4.58
C GLU A 59 7.13 10.64 -3.78
N ALA A 60 6.45 10.26 -2.72
CA ALA A 60 6.85 9.10 -1.91
C ALA A 60 6.80 7.79 -2.72
N ILE A 61 5.82 7.62 -3.60
CA ILE A 61 5.77 6.48 -4.52
C ILE A 61 7.04 6.42 -5.35
N GLY A 62 7.48 7.56 -5.88
CA GLY A 62 8.72 7.61 -6.65
C GLY A 62 9.94 7.18 -5.85
N ARG A 63 10.06 7.64 -4.60
CA ARG A 63 11.15 7.24 -3.71
C ARG A 63 11.09 5.75 -3.36
N LEU A 64 9.90 5.24 -3.08
CA LEU A 64 9.71 3.82 -2.79
C LEU A 64 10.11 2.97 -3.99
N ARG A 65 9.73 3.37 -5.19
CA ARG A 65 10.10 2.63 -6.40
C ARG A 65 11.62 2.60 -6.61
N LEU A 66 12.30 3.68 -6.31
CA LEU A 66 13.76 3.72 -6.41
C LEU A 66 14.45 2.83 -5.38
N ARG A 67 13.91 2.79 -4.14
CA ARG A 67 14.48 1.95 -3.08
C ARG A 67 14.14 0.47 -3.23
N HIS A 68 12.94 0.18 -3.73
CA HIS A 68 12.39 -1.17 -3.77
C HIS A 68 11.88 -1.47 -5.17
N GLY A 69 12.79 -1.64 -6.13
CA GLY A 69 12.46 -1.76 -7.55
C GLY A 69 11.47 -2.87 -7.86
N GLY A 70 11.50 -3.96 -7.11
CA GLY A 70 10.62 -5.10 -7.32
C GLY A 70 9.35 -5.10 -6.47
N ALA A 71 9.13 -4.10 -5.61
CA ALA A 71 7.97 -4.08 -4.75
C ALA A 71 6.68 -3.81 -5.52
N MET A 72 5.58 -4.40 -5.05
CA MET A 72 4.25 -4.05 -5.51
C MET A 72 3.79 -2.83 -4.72
N ILE A 73 3.58 -1.70 -5.40
CA ILE A 73 3.17 -0.44 -4.79
C ILE A 73 1.75 -0.14 -5.26
N VAL A 74 0.81 -0.11 -4.31
CA VAL A 74 -0.62 0.04 -4.59
C VAL A 74 -1.12 1.35 -4.00
N GLY A 75 -1.47 2.30 -4.84
CA GLY A 75 -2.15 3.51 -4.40
C GLY A 75 -3.63 3.25 -4.17
N PHE A 76 -4.24 3.93 -3.22
CA PHE A 76 -5.68 3.85 -3.04
C PHE A 76 -6.28 5.22 -2.77
N CYS A 77 -7.50 5.43 -3.24
CA CYS A 77 -8.21 6.69 -3.09
C CYS A 77 -9.71 6.49 -3.20
N ASP A 78 -10.46 7.45 -2.69
CA ASP A 78 -11.91 7.40 -2.69
C ASP A 78 -12.46 7.53 -4.12
N HIS A 79 -11.89 8.46 -4.87
CA HIS A 79 -12.23 8.66 -6.27
C HIS A 79 -10.98 8.49 -7.12
N ALA A 80 -10.90 7.37 -7.83
CA ALA A 80 -9.81 7.15 -8.76
C ALA A 80 -10.12 7.89 -10.07
N ASP A 81 -9.89 9.20 -10.11
CA ASP A 81 -9.97 9.89 -11.38
C ASP A 81 -8.82 9.43 -12.29
N ARG A 82 -9.03 9.61 -13.58
CA ARG A 82 -8.10 9.11 -14.59
C ARG A 82 -6.74 9.79 -14.48
N ASP A 83 -6.72 11.08 -14.15
CA ASP A 83 -5.48 11.84 -14.04
C ASP A 83 -4.65 11.38 -12.83
N LEU A 84 -5.28 11.21 -11.67
CA LEU A 84 -4.59 10.74 -10.48
C LEU A 84 -4.00 9.33 -10.70
N ARG A 85 -4.78 8.44 -11.31
CA ARG A 85 -4.31 7.10 -11.63
C ARG A 85 -3.08 7.15 -12.54
N ARG A 86 -3.13 7.96 -13.59
CA ARG A 86 -2.02 8.11 -14.53
C ARG A 86 -0.78 8.65 -13.82
N ARG A 87 -0.95 9.66 -12.95
CA ARG A 87 0.16 10.25 -12.20
C ARG A 87 0.79 9.25 -11.23
N ALA A 88 -0.03 8.47 -10.54
CA ALA A 88 0.46 7.45 -9.62
C ALA A 88 1.25 6.37 -10.37
N MET A 89 0.73 5.91 -11.50
CA MET A 89 1.42 4.91 -12.32
C MET A 89 2.74 5.47 -12.86
N ALA A 90 2.74 6.73 -13.32
CA ALA A 90 3.96 7.39 -13.79
C ALA A 90 4.99 7.55 -12.68
N ALA A 91 4.57 7.74 -11.44
CA ALA A 91 5.47 7.84 -10.29
C ALA A 91 6.07 6.48 -9.90
N GLY A 92 5.47 5.38 -10.29
CA GLY A 92 5.99 4.04 -10.01
C GLY A 92 5.01 3.09 -9.33
N ALA A 93 3.73 3.47 -9.16
CA ALA A 93 2.73 2.57 -8.60
C ALA A 93 2.49 1.40 -9.55
N SER A 94 2.23 0.23 -8.97
CA SER A 94 1.86 -0.97 -9.71
C SER A 94 0.40 -0.92 -10.12
N GLN A 95 -0.44 -0.36 -9.26
CA GLN A 95 -1.86 -0.14 -9.55
C GLN A 95 -2.47 0.84 -8.56
N VAL A 96 -3.68 1.29 -8.85
CA VAL A 96 -4.47 2.16 -7.98
C VAL A 96 -5.85 1.53 -7.81
N VAL A 97 -6.30 1.42 -6.56
CA VAL A 97 -7.59 0.81 -6.23
C VAL A 97 -8.47 1.80 -5.46
N ALA A 98 -9.78 1.57 -5.49
CA ALA A 98 -10.73 2.37 -4.72
C ALA A 98 -10.70 1.96 -3.25
N ASN A 99 -10.89 2.90 -2.34
CA ASN A 99 -10.91 2.65 -0.89
C ASN A 99 -11.85 1.51 -0.51
N ARG A 100 -13.05 1.48 -1.10
CA ARG A 100 -14.08 0.49 -0.78
C ARG A 100 -13.66 -0.95 -1.10
N ARG A 101 -12.68 -1.11 -1.97
CA ARG A 101 -12.17 -2.42 -2.37
C ARG A 101 -10.94 -2.85 -1.59
N LEU A 102 -10.44 -1.98 -0.71
CA LEU A 102 -9.10 -2.16 -0.19
C LEU A 102 -8.90 -3.44 0.63
N PRO A 103 -9.78 -3.84 1.58
CA PRO A 103 -9.51 -5.06 2.33
C PRO A 103 -9.44 -6.29 1.42
N ASP A 104 -10.39 -6.46 0.51
CA ASP A 104 -10.41 -7.60 -0.41
C ASP A 104 -9.25 -7.55 -1.40
N ALA A 105 -8.98 -6.37 -1.94
CA ALA A 105 -7.86 -6.16 -2.85
C ALA A 105 -6.54 -6.46 -2.16
N ALA A 106 -6.38 -6.04 -0.90
CA ALA A 106 -5.16 -6.28 -0.14
C ALA A 106 -4.91 -7.78 0.05
N LEU A 107 -5.94 -8.53 0.40
CA LEU A 107 -5.81 -9.98 0.58
C LEU A 107 -5.45 -10.67 -0.74
N ARG A 108 -6.10 -10.27 -1.84
CA ARG A 108 -5.81 -10.81 -3.16
C ARG A 108 -4.38 -10.49 -3.59
N LEU A 109 -3.95 -9.24 -3.41
CA LEU A 109 -2.63 -8.80 -3.80
C LEU A 109 -1.53 -9.42 -2.93
N ALA A 110 -1.80 -9.59 -1.64
CA ALA A 110 -0.88 -10.28 -0.75
C ALA A 110 -0.71 -11.75 -1.16
N ALA A 111 -1.77 -12.39 -1.63
CA ALA A 111 -1.68 -13.75 -2.16
C ALA A 111 -0.86 -13.79 -3.46
N VAL A 112 -1.10 -12.86 -4.38
CA VAL A 112 -0.33 -12.76 -5.64
C VAL A 112 1.13 -12.47 -5.36
N ASP A 113 1.41 -11.61 -4.40
CA ASP A 113 2.77 -11.23 -4.00
C ASP A 113 3.50 -12.36 -3.27
N GLY A 114 2.79 -13.36 -2.77
CA GLY A 114 3.36 -14.43 -1.97
C GLY A 114 3.43 -14.16 -0.48
N THR A 115 2.98 -13.00 -0.01
CA THR A 115 2.94 -12.66 1.41
C THR A 115 1.92 -13.52 2.16
N VAL A 116 0.78 -13.79 1.54
CA VAL A 116 -0.24 -14.71 2.03
C VAL A 116 -0.16 -15.99 1.19
N ARG A 117 -0.09 -17.11 1.87
CA ARG A 117 -0.05 -18.43 1.24
C ARG A 117 -1.41 -19.13 1.30
#